data_9d65158af2ae8fbee3b8bf88b8449a6c
#
_entry.id   9d65158af2ae8fbee3b8bf88b8449a6c
#
_cell.length_a   1.000
_cell.length_b   1.000
_cell.length_c   1.000
_cell.angle_alpha   90.00
_cell.angle_beta   90.00
_cell.angle_gamma   90.00
#
_symmetry.space_group_name_H-M   'P 1'
#
loop_
_entity.id
_entity.type
_entity.pdbx_description
1 polymer ?
#
loop_
_entity_poly.entity_id
_entity_poly.type
_entity_poly.pdbx_seq_one_letter_code
_entity_poly.pdbx_strand_id
1 'polypeptide(L)'
;MTMMTATQALSVNPATGQTLAAMPWANAQEIEHALSLAASGFKKWKMTSVAQRAQTLRDIGQALRAHAEEMAQCITREMGKPIKQARAEVTKSAALCDWYAEHGPAMLNPEPTLVENQQAVIEYRPLGVILAIMPWNFPLWQVLRGAVPILLAGNSYLLKHAPNVTGCAQMIARILTEAGTPAGVYGWVNANNEGVSQMINDPRIAAVTATGSVRAGAAIGAQAGAALKKCVLELGGSDPFIVLNDADLELAVKAAVAGRYQNTGQVCAAAKRFIVEEGIAQAFTDRFVAAAAALKIGDPLVEENDLGPMARFDLRDELHQQVQASVAEGARLLLGGEKIAGEGNYYAATVLADVTPDMTAFRQELFGPVAAITVAKDAAHALALANDSEFGLSATIFTADDTLAAEMAARLECGGVFINGYSASDARVAFGGVKKSGFGRELSHFGLHEFCNVQTVWKNRV
;
A
#
# COMPACT_ATOMS: atom_id res chain seq x y z
N MET A 1 18.51 -13.88 -5.26
CA MET A 1 19.55 -12.83 -5.21
C MET A 1 19.05 -11.74 -4.29
N THR A 2 19.73 -11.48 -3.19
CA THR A 2 19.30 -10.49 -2.20
C THR A 2 19.44 -9.08 -2.81
N MET A 3 18.34 -8.30 -2.84
CA MET A 3 18.31 -6.93 -3.41
C MET A 3 19.14 -5.91 -2.60
N MET A 4 19.82 -6.38 -1.55
CA MET A 4 20.67 -5.55 -0.71
C MET A 4 22.02 -6.26 -0.54
N THR A 5 23.07 -5.51 -0.77
CA THR A 5 24.41 -5.90 -0.34
C THR A 5 24.78 -5.13 0.95
N ALA A 6 25.86 -5.51 1.59
CA ALA A 6 26.35 -4.78 2.77
C ALA A 6 26.62 -3.27 2.48
N THR A 7 26.88 -2.90 1.23
CA THR A 7 27.38 -1.58 0.85
C THR A 7 26.43 -0.76 -0.03
N GLN A 8 25.40 -1.37 -0.65
CA GLN A 8 24.59 -0.68 -1.65
C GLN A 8 23.17 -1.29 -1.84
N ALA A 9 22.23 -0.47 -2.30
CA ALA A 9 20.96 -0.88 -2.87
C ALA A 9 21.14 -1.33 -4.31
N LEU A 10 20.37 -2.35 -4.74
CA LEU A 10 20.36 -2.85 -6.10
C LEU A 10 18.94 -2.75 -6.68
N SER A 11 18.82 -2.07 -7.82
CA SER A 11 17.66 -2.11 -8.70
C SER A 11 17.95 -3.09 -9.83
N VAL A 12 17.09 -4.11 -9.97
CA VAL A 12 17.25 -5.18 -10.97
C VAL A 12 15.95 -5.27 -11.76
N ASN A 13 16.04 -5.30 -13.08
CA ASN A 13 14.89 -5.56 -13.93
C ASN A 13 14.39 -7.00 -13.71
N PRO A 14 13.21 -7.20 -13.13
CA PRO A 14 12.75 -8.55 -12.82
C PRO A 14 12.34 -9.35 -14.06
N ALA A 15 12.15 -8.70 -15.20
CA ALA A 15 11.84 -9.39 -16.47
C ALA A 15 13.09 -10.03 -17.12
N THR A 16 14.28 -9.48 -16.85
CA THR A 16 15.53 -9.93 -17.50
C THR A 16 16.62 -10.36 -16.51
N GLY A 17 16.47 -10.03 -15.23
CA GLY A 17 17.52 -10.23 -14.22
C GLY A 17 18.70 -9.26 -14.32
N GLN A 18 18.68 -8.30 -15.25
CA GLN A 18 19.75 -7.33 -15.42
C GLN A 18 19.74 -6.26 -14.33
N THR A 19 20.90 -5.90 -13.81
CA THR A 19 21.04 -4.78 -12.88
C THR A 19 20.81 -3.46 -13.62
N LEU A 20 19.83 -2.68 -13.16
CA LEU A 20 19.51 -1.34 -13.67
C LEU A 20 20.35 -0.27 -12.98
N ALA A 21 20.51 -0.39 -11.66
CA ALA A 21 21.29 0.55 -10.87
C ALA A 21 21.86 -0.15 -9.61
N ALA A 22 23.03 0.32 -9.20
CA ALA A 22 23.65 0.01 -7.93
C ALA A 22 23.96 1.34 -7.22
N MET A 23 23.31 1.59 -6.09
CA MET A 23 23.39 2.86 -5.38
C MET A 23 23.98 2.65 -3.99
N PRO A 24 25.11 3.25 -3.64
CA PRO A 24 25.67 3.20 -2.31
C PRO A 24 24.66 3.65 -1.26
N TRP A 25 24.73 3.06 -0.06
CA TRP A 25 23.96 3.58 1.07
C TRP A 25 24.48 4.95 1.47
N ALA A 26 23.57 5.83 1.82
CA ALA A 26 23.89 7.15 2.36
C ALA A 26 24.76 6.99 3.61
N ASN A 27 25.86 7.72 3.61
CA ASN A 27 26.75 7.84 4.76
C ASN A 27 26.17 8.81 5.83
N ALA A 28 26.84 8.92 6.98
CA ALA A 28 26.38 9.76 8.08
C ALA A 28 26.24 11.26 7.71
N GLN A 29 27.09 11.77 6.83
CA GLN A 29 27.04 13.17 6.37
C GLN A 29 25.83 13.39 5.44
N GLU A 30 25.55 12.46 4.55
CA GLU A 30 24.38 12.53 3.66
C GLU A 30 23.07 12.42 4.43
N ILE A 31 22.98 11.55 5.44
CA ILE A 31 21.82 11.46 6.35
C ILE A 31 21.66 12.78 7.13
N GLU A 32 22.75 13.32 7.69
CA GLU A 32 22.74 14.59 8.42
C GLU A 32 22.28 15.74 7.50
N HIS A 33 22.79 15.78 6.27
CA HIS A 33 22.37 16.78 5.29
C HIS A 33 20.87 16.67 4.96
N ALA A 34 20.36 15.48 4.75
CA ALA A 34 18.94 15.23 4.44
C ALA A 34 18.05 15.68 5.61
N LEU A 35 18.42 15.35 6.85
CA LEU A 35 17.70 15.75 8.06
C LEU A 35 17.70 17.27 8.25
N SER A 36 18.86 17.91 8.08
CA SER A 36 19.01 19.36 8.22
C SER A 36 18.21 20.10 7.14
N LEU A 37 18.24 19.62 5.91
CA LEU A 37 17.48 20.20 4.79
C LEU A 37 15.97 20.07 5.04
N ALA A 38 15.49 18.88 5.46
CA ALA A 38 14.07 18.64 5.77
C ALA A 38 13.58 19.51 6.94
N ALA A 39 14.38 19.65 7.99
CA ALA A 39 14.06 20.53 9.12
C ALA A 39 14.00 22.02 8.72
N SER A 40 14.91 22.46 7.86
CA SER A 40 14.89 23.82 7.33
C SER A 40 13.70 24.05 6.40
N GLY A 41 13.39 23.10 5.53
CA GLY A 41 12.22 23.12 4.65
C GLY A 41 10.91 23.21 5.44
N PHE A 42 10.77 22.40 6.48
CA PHE A 42 9.62 22.45 7.38
C PHE A 42 9.40 23.83 8.01
N LYS A 43 10.46 24.47 8.54
CA LYS A 43 10.35 25.79 9.17
C LYS A 43 9.77 26.85 8.22
N LYS A 44 10.06 26.77 6.94
CA LYS A 44 9.53 27.68 5.91
C LYS A 44 8.13 27.26 5.48
N TRP A 45 7.94 25.96 5.23
CA TRP A 45 6.70 25.41 4.68
C TRP A 45 5.50 25.58 5.61
N LYS A 46 5.66 25.38 6.91
CA LYS A 46 4.59 25.58 7.88
C LYS A 46 4.08 27.03 7.95
N MET A 47 4.84 27.99 7.46
CA MET A 47 4.46 29.41 7.42
C MET A 47 3.69 29.77 6.15
N THR A 48 3.61 28.89 5.16
CA THR A 48 2.79 29.10 3.96
C THR A 48 1.33 28.90 4.27
N SER A 49 0.46 29.58 3.52
CA SER A 49 -0.98 29.37 3.64
C SER A 49 -1.40 28.00 3.10
N VAL A 50 -2.54 27.47 3.58
CA VAL A 50 -3.10 26.21 3.06
C VAL A 50 -3.37 26.32 1.55
N ALA A 51 -3.81 27.50 1.08
CA ALA A 51 -4.04 27.75 -0.35
C ALA A 51 -2.77 27.64 -1.20
N GLN A 52 -1.64 28.14 -0.71
CA GLN A 52 -0.34 27.97 -1.37
C GLN A 52 0.08 26.51 -1.43
N ARG A 53 -0.09 25.76 -0.33
CA ARG A 53 0.19 24.33 -0.30
C ARG A 53 -0.71 23.54 -1.25
N ALA A 54 -1.99 23.87 -1.30
CA ALA A 54 -2.94 23.28 -2.24
C ALA A 54 -2.54 23.57 -3.72
N GLN A 55 -2.04 24.79 -4.00
CA GLN A 55 -1.54 25.09 -5.35
C GLN A 55 -0.34 24.23 -5.71
N THR A 56 0.62 24.07 -4.79
CA THR A 56 1.78 23.18 -5.02
C THR A 56 1.33 21.73 -5.31
N LEU A 57 0.26 21.24 -4.67
CA LEU A 57 -0.28 19.91 -5.00
C LEU A 57 -0.84 19.84 -6.43
N ARG A 58 -1.54 20.89 -6.90
CA ARG A 58 -1.99 20.95 -8.31
C ARG A 58 -0.83 20.91 -9.28
N ASP A 59 0.22 21.67 -8.97
CA ASP A 59 1.42 21.73 -9.80
C ASP A 59 2.14 20.36 -9.84
N ILE A 60 2.20 19.64 -8.72
CA ILE A 60 2.68 18.26 -8.65
C ILE A 60 1.80 17.33 -9.52
N GLY A 61 0.48 17.43 -9.43
CA GLY A 61 -0.43 16.64 -10.25
C GLY A 61 -0.24 16.88 -11.75
N GLN A 62 0.01 18.12 -12.16
CA GLN A 62 0.31 18.48 -13.55
C GLN A 62 1.67 17.92 -14.00
N ALA A 63 2.70 18.05 -13.17
CA ALA A 63 4.03 17.52 -13.47
C ALA A 63 4.01 15.97 -13.59
N LEU A 64 3.26 15.28 -12.73
CA LEU A 64 3.07 13.83 -12.84
C LEU A 64 2.44 13.44 -14.19
N ARG A 65 1.45 14.18 -14.66
CA ARG A 65 0.85 13.93 -15.99
C ARG A 65 1.82 14.19 -17.13
N ALA A 66 2.63 15.25 -17.02
CA ALA A 66 3.66 15.57 -18.02
C ALA A 66 4.72 14.48 -18.14
N HIS A 67 5.07 13.81 -17.04
CA HIS A 67 6.06 12.74 -16.97
C HIS A 67 5.46 11.34 -16.89
N ALA A 68 4.16 11.18 -17.24
CA ALA A 68 3.41 9.95 -16.96
C ALA A 68 4.03 8.70 -17.59
N GLU A 69 4.42 8.79 -18.86
CA GLU A 69 5.01 7.64 -19.56
C GLU A 69 6.40 7.28 -19.04
N GLU A 70 7.24 8.28 -18.77
CA GLU A 70 8.59 8.08 -18.23
C GLU A 70 8.51 7.40 -16.84
N MET A 71 7.60 7.88 -15.97
CA MET A 71 7.37 7.29 -14.66
C MET A 71 6.81 5.86 -14.74
N ALA A 72 5.84 5.61 -15.63
CA ALA A 72 5.27 4.28 -15.84
C ALA A 72 6.32 3.28 -16.31
N GLN A 73 7.17 3.65 -17.24
CA GLN A 73 8.28 2.80 -17.70
C GLN A 73 9.31 2.53 -16.60
N CYS A 74 9.61 3.53 -15.77
CA CYS A 74 10.50 3.34 -14.63
C CYS A 74 9.90 2.31 -13.63
N ILE A 75 8.63 2.44 -13.27
CA ILE A 75 7.92 1.48 -12.43
C ILE A 75 7.98 0.07 -13.02
N THR A 76 7.63 -0.07 -14.31
CA THR A 76 7.63 -1.36 -14.98
C THR A 76 8.99 -2.02 -14.99
N ARG A 77 10.05 -1.27 -15.29
CA ARG A 77 11.43 -1.79 -15.35
C ARG A 77 11.97 -2.18 -13.97
N GLU A 78 11.67 -1.43 -12.90
CA GLU A 78 12.23 -1.68 -11.57
C GLU A 78 11.47 -2.75 -10.78
N MET A 79 10.16 -2.94 -11.03
CA MET A 79 9.38 -3.89 -10.22
C MET A 79 8.46 -4.82 -11.03
N GLY A 80 8.50 -4.79 -12.37
CA GLY A 80 7.82 -5.75 -13.22
C GLY A 80 6.31 -5.53 -13.39
N LYS A 81 5.75 -4.42 -12.94
CA LYS A 81 4.33 -4.10 -13.11
C LYS A 81 3.99 -3.98 -14.59
N PRO A 82 2.91 -4.62 -15.09
CA PRO A 82 2.45 -4.40 -16.45
C PRO A 82 2.26 -2.94 -16.76
N ILE A 83 2.75 -2.47 -17.91
CA ILE A 83 2.82 -1.04 -18.27
C ILE A 83 1.46 -0.34 -18.20
N LYS A 84 0.37 -1.02 -18.60
CA LYS A 84 -0.99 -0.48 -18.47
C LYS A 84 -1.37 -0.18 -17.01
N GLN A 85 -0.91 -1.02 -16.08
CA GLN A 85 -1.16 -0.84 -14.65
C GLN A 85 -0.22 0.23 -14.05
N ALA A 86 1.01 0.36 -14.55
CA ALA A 86 1.93 1.42 -14.15
C ALA A 86 1.41 2.80 -14.58
N ARG A 87 0.89 2.94 -15.80
CA ARG A 87 0.21 4.17 -16.26
C ARG A 87 -1.00 4.52 -15.40
N ALA A 88 -1.80 3.52 -15.03
CA ALA A 88 -2.94 3.71 -14.13
C ALA A 88 -2.51 4.18 -12.72
N GLU A 89 -1.37 3.70 -12.21
CA GLU A 89 -0.80 4.15 -10.95
C GLU A 89 -0.41 5.64 -11.00
N VAL A 90 0.22 6.10 -12.09
CA VAL A 90 0.57 7.51 -12.27
C VAL A 90 -0.69 8.37 -12.36
N THR A 91 -1.68 7.96 -13.15
CA THR A 91 -2.95 8.67 -13.28
C THR A 91 -3.67 8.82 -11.94
N LYS A 92 -3.74 7.73 -11.17
CA LYS A 92 -4.33 7.71 -9.84
C LYS A 92 -3.59 8.64 -8.87
N SER A 93 -2.26 8.66 -8.93
CA SER A 93 -1.42 9.50 -8.08
C SER A 93 -1.58 10.99 -8.39
N ALA A 94 -1.71 11.35 -9.67
CA ALA A 94 -1.99 12.72 -10.08
C ALA A 94 -3.40 13.17 -9.64
N ALA A 95 -4.39 12.30 -9.77
CA ALA A 95 -5.76 12.58 -9.31
C ALA A 95 -5.85 12.76 -7.78
N LEU A 96 -5.01 12.07 -7.02
CA LEU A 96 -4.89 12.26 -5.56
C LEU A 96 -4.46 13.69 -5.21
N CYS A 97 -3.48 14.23 -5.95
CA CYS A 97 -3.01 15.60 -5.76
C CYS A 97 -4.14 16.61 -5.99
N ASP A 98 -4.90 16.45 -7.07
CA ASP A 98 -6.03 17.33 -7.38
C ASP A 98 -7.10 17.25 -6.31
N TRP A 99 -7.46 16.05 -5.89
CA TRP A 99 -8.51 15.85 -4.89
C TRP A 99 -8.16 16.51 -3.55
N TYR A 100 -6.94 16.33 -3.06
CA TYR A 100 -6.53 16.98 -1.82
C TYR A 100 -6.34 18.49 -1.98
N ALA A 101 -5.93 18.96 -3.15
CA ALA A 101 -5.84 20.40 -3.41
C ALA A 101 -7.21 21.08 -3.42
N GLU A 102 -8.25 20.36 -3.82
CA GLU A 102 -9.64 20.87 -3.84
C GLU A 102 -10.33 20.74 -2.48
N HIS A 103 -10.30 19.55 -1.88
CA HIS A 103 -11.09 19.23 -0.69
C HIS A 103 -10.34 19.37 0.63
N GLY A 104 -9.03 19.18 0.61
CA GLY A 104 -8.21 19.16 1.81
C GLY A 104 -8.15 20.46 2.60
N PRO A 105 -8.15 21.65 1.97
CA PRO A 105 -8.18 22.92 2.70
C PRO A 105 -9.35 23.03 3.69
N ALA A 106 -10.54 22.57 3.29
CA ALA A 106 -11.71 22.58 4.16
C ALA A 106 -11.56 21.65 5.38
N MET A 107 -10.85 20.53 5.22
CA MET A 107 -10.59 19.57 6.29
C MET A 107 -9.62 20.10 7.36
N LEU A 108 -8.86 21.16 7.05
CA LEU A 108 -7.92 21.81 7.98
C LEU A 108 -8.53 23.06 8.65
N ASN A 109 -9.80 23.35 8.38
CA ASN A 109 -10.48 24.46 9.03
C ASN A 109 -10.57 24.22 10.54
N PRO A 110 -10.40 25.27 11.36
CA PRO A 110 -10.62 25.18 12.79
C PRO A 110 -12.05 24.73 13.12
N GLU A 111 -12.16 23.85 14.12
CA GLU A 111 -13.45 23.35 14.61
C GLU A 111 -13.85 24.11 15.90
N PRO A 112 -14.85 25.02 15.82
CA PRO A 112 -15.32 25.73 17.00
C PRO A 112 -16.09 24.80 17.93
N THR A 113 -15.83 24.91 19.23
CA THR A 113 -16.51 24.16 20.27
C THR A 113 -17.06 25.12 21.32
N LEU A 114 -18.31 24.91 21.75
CA LEU A 114 -18.93 25.68 22.83
C LEU A 114 -18.63 24.97 24.16
N VAL A 115 -17.98 25.70 25.08
CA VAL A 115 -17.71 25.24 26.43
C VAL A 115 -18.19 26.30 27.41
N GLU A 116 -19.30 26.06 28.11
CA GLU A 116 -19.81 26.88 29.23
C GLU A 116 -19.66 28.41 29.06
N ASN A 117 -20.20 28.99 28.00
CA ASN A 117 -20.08 30.43 27.68
C ASN A 117 -18.69 30.92 27.27
N GLN A 118 -17.73 30.04 27.04
CA GLN A 118 -16.38 30.37 26.60
C GLN A 118 -16.19 29.91 25.12
N GLN A 119 -15.16 30.44 24.47
CA GLN A 119 -14.81 30.05 23.12
C GLN A 119 -13.61 29.10 23.15
N ALA A 120 -13.80 27.89 22.65
CA ALA A 120 -12.73 26.96 22.35
C ALA A 120 -12.71 26.63 20.87
N VAL A 121 -11.52 26.40 20.33
CA VAL A 121 -11.30 26.02 18.92
C VAL A 121 -10.29 24.89 18.89
N ILE A 122 -10.58 23.88 18.08
CA ILE A 122 -9.58 22.85 17.75
C ILE A 122 -8.92 23.29 16.44
N GLU A 123 -7.61 23.35 16.43
CA GLU A 123 -6.81 23.69 15.26
C GLU A 123 -5.89 22.53 14.87
N TYR A 124 -5.72 22.32 13.57
CA TYR A 124 -4.85 21.31 12.98
C TYR A 124 -3.51 21.93 12.59
N ARG A 125 -2.48 21.69 13.40
CA ARG A 125 -1.14 22.24 13.21
C ARG A 125 -0.17 21.18 12.68
N PRO A 126 0.78 21.52 11.79
CA PRO A 126 1.78 20.54 11.34
C PRO A 126 2.69 20.11 12.50
N LEU A 127 3.05 18.81 12.50
CA LEU A 127 3.93 18.21 13.50
C LEU A 127 5.40 18.54 13.25
N GLY A 128 5.88 18.41 12.00
CA GLY A 128 7.31 18.54 11.72
C GLY A 128 7.76 17.80 10.46
N VAL A 129 8.95 17.23 10.53
CA VAL A 129 9.47 16.33 9.49
C VAL A 129 8.89 14.94 9.70
N ILE A 130 8.25 14.39 8.68
CA ILE A 130 7.71 13.03 8.70
C ILE A 130 8.67 12.11 7.92
N LEU A 131 9.22 11.12 8.61
CA LEU A 131 10.00 10.05 7.98
C LEU A 131 9.06 9.02 7.38
N ALA A 132 9.19 8.79 6.08
CA ALA A 132 8.39 7.83 5.34
C ALA A 132 9.25 6.66 4.86
N ILE A 133 8.85 5.43 5.21
CA ILE A 133 9.54 4.20 4.83
C ILE A 133 8.59 3.42 3.94
N MET A 134 8.83 3.44 2.60
CA MET A 134 7.87 3.00 1.60
C MET A 134 8.34 1.78 0.82
N PRO A 135 7.41 0.86 0.47
CA PRO A 135 7.71 -0.37 -0.24
C PRO A 135 7.75 -0.17 -1.76
N TRP A 136 8.09 -1.24 -2.44
CA TRP A 136 8.33 -1.29 -3.90
C TRP A 136 7.09 -1.62 -4.73
N ASN A 137 6.02 -2.16 -4.15
CA ASN A 137 4.91 -2.76 -4.93
C ASN A 137 4.01 -1.75 -5.65
N PHE A 138 3.91 -0.54 -5.13
CA PHE A 138 3.35 0.64 -5.80
C PHE A 138 4.28 1.83 -5.55
N PRO A 139 5.40 1.91 -6.29
CA PRO A 139 6.50 2.79 -5.91
C PRO A 139 6.18 4.28 -6.00
N LEU A 140 5.17 4.67 -6.76
CA LEU A 140 4.67 6.05 -6.79
C LEU A 140 3.48 6.24 -5.85
N TRP A 141 2.47 5.36 -5.93
CA TRP A 141 1.24 5.50 -5.16
C TRP A 141 1.48 5.47 -3.65
N GLN A 142 2.30 4.53 -3.15
CA GLN A 142 2.59 4.42 -1.71
C GLN A 142 3.28 5.67 -1.17
N VAL A 143 4.16 6.28 -1.97
CA VAL A 143 4.84 7.52 -1.59
C VAL A 143 3.85 8.68 -1.55
N LEU A 144 3.08 8.89 -2.62
CA LEU A 144 2.20 10.05 -2.74
C LEU A 144 0.96 9.94 -1.86
N ARG A 145 0.46 8.72 -1.60
CA ARG A 145 -0.64 8.47 -0.68
C ARG A 145 -0.38 9.06 0.72
N GLY A 146 0.86 8.96 1.19
CA GLY A 146 1.32 9.60 2.42
C GLY A 146 1.76 11.06 2.21
N ALA A 147 2.59 11.33 1.18
CA ALA A 147 3.20 12.64 0.99
C ALA A 147 2.17 13.75 0.75
N VAL A 148 1.16 13.52 -0.09
CA VAL A 148 0.19 14.54 -0.49
C VAL A 148 -0.56 15.13 0.72
N PRO A 149 -1.24 14.36 1.58
CA PRO A 149 -1.88 14.92 2.77
C PRO A 149 -0.87 15.49 3.80
N ILE A 150 0.30 14.87 3.97
CA ILE A 150 1.35 15.33 4.88
C ILE A 150 1.85 16.73 4.47
N LEU A 151 2.10 16.95 3.18
CA LEU A 151 2.53 18.24 2.65
C LEU A 151 1.44 19.29 2.77
N LEU A 152 0.17 18.94 2.48
CA LEU A 152 -0.96 19.85 2.62
C LEU A 152 -1.15 20.31 4.07
N ALA A 153 -0.97 19.41 5.04
CA ALA A 153 -1.01 19.75 6.46
C ALA A 153 0.11 20.73 6.89
N GLY A 154 1.14 20.92 6.06
CA GLY A 154 2.26 21.84 6.31
C GLY A 154 3.49 21.17 6.91
N ASN A 155 3.55 19.85 6.92
CA ASN A 155 4.74 19.07 7.28
C ASN A 155 5.74 18.99 6.11
N SER A 156 6.98 18.62 6.40
CA SER A 156 7.90 18.12 5.37
C SER A 156 7.94 16.59 5.36
N TYR A 157 8.33 16.01 4.22
CA TYR A 157 8.31 14.57 3.98
C TYR A 157 9.71 14.11 3.57
N LEU A 158 10.32 13.22 4.35
CA LEU A 158 11.61 12.61 4.07
C LEU A 158 11.41 11.12 3.74
N LEU A 159 11.59 10.78 2.48
CA LEU A 159 11.39 9.42 1.97
C LEU A 159 12.64 8.55 2.16
N LYS A 160 12.47 7.36 2.70
CA LYS A 160 13.33 6.20 2.52
C LYS A 160 12.58 5.16 1.70
N HIS A 161 12.91 5.02 0.42
CA HIS A 161 12.25 4.06 -0.46
C HIS A 161 12.87 2.66 -0.39
N ALA A 162 12.16 1.65 -0.94
CA ALA A 162 12.69 0.31 -1.06
C ALA A 162 13.92 0.27 -1.99
N PRO A 163 14.93 -0.60 -1.69
CA PRO A 163 16.22 -0.58 -2.38
C PRO A 163 16.16 -1.02 -3.85
N ASN A 164 15.09 -1.69 -4.26
CA ASN A 164 14.90 -2.16 -5.64
C ASN A 164 14.16 -1.15 -6.54
N VAL A 165 13.76 0.02 -6.03
CA VAL A 165 13.03 1.06 -6.78
C VAL A 165 13.68 2.45 -6.59
N THR A 166 15.00 2.49 -6.61
CA THR A 166 15.78 3.72 -6.41
C THR A 166 15.60 4.71 -7.56
N GLY A 167 15.40 4.23 -8.80
CA GLY A 167 15.06 5.06 -9.95
C GLY A 167 13.73 5.76 -9.78
N CYS A 168 12.71 5.06 -9.28
CA CYS A 168 11.42 5.66 -8.92
C CYS A 168 11.59 6.75 -7.86
N ALA A 169 12.41 6.50 -6.81
CA ALA A 169 12.66 7.51 -5.77
C ALA A 169 13.29 8.78 -6.31
N GLN A 170 14.29 8.64 -7.18
CA GLN A 170 14.95 9.77 -7.85
C GLN A 170 14.00 10.54 -8.77
N MET A 171 13.20 9.81 -9.54
CA MET A 171 12.26 10.40 -10.48
C MET A 171 11.15 11.16 -9.74
N ILE A 172 10.61 10.63 -8.66
CA ILE A 172 9.62 11.33 -7.82
C ILE A 172 10.23 12.64 -7.30
N ALA A 173 11.45 12.62 -6.76
CA ALA A 173 12.11 13.82 -6.25
C ALA A 173 12.31 14.87 -7.34
N ARG A 174 12.71 14.44 -8.55
CA ARG A 174 12.85 15.32 -9.72
C ARG A 174 11.53 15.96 -10.10
N ILE A 175 10.48 15.17 -10.28
CA ILE A 175 9.14 15.65 -10.68
C ILE A 175 8.59 16.66 -9.66
N LEU A 176 8.71 16.38 -8.36
CA LEU A 176 8.25 17.30 -7.33
C LEU A 176 9.07 18.60 -7.30
N THR A 177 10.36 18.53 -7.56
CA THR A 177 11.23 19.71 -7.68
C THR A 177 10.84 20.56 -8.90
N GLU A 178 10.64 19.94 -10.06
CA GLU A 178 10.19 20.61 -11.29
C GLU A 178 8.80 21.25 -11.13
N ALA A 179 7.94 20.65 -10.31
CA ALA A 179 6.65 21.22 -9.91
C ALA A 179 6.75 22.41 -8.94
N GLY A 180 7.97 22.85 -8.58
CA GLY A 180 8.19 23.99 -7.70
C GLY A 180 8.07 23.69 -6.20
N THR A 181 8.10 22.44 -5.79
CA THR A 181 8.14 22.08 -4.34
C THR A 181 9.42 22.67 -3.73
N PRO A 182 9.32 23.48 -2.66
CA PRO A 182 10.50 24.13 -2.09
C PRO A 182 11.51 23.12 -1.51
N ALA A 183 12.79 23.45 -1.58
CA ALA A 183 13.87 22.61 -1.07
C ALA A 183 13.65 22.22 0.39
N GLY A 184 13.76 20.92 0.69
CA GLY A 184 13.58 20.34 2.01
C GLY A 184 12.12 20.07 2.40
N VAL A 185 11.13 20.50 1.61
CA VAL A 185 9.72 20.17 1.87
C VAL A 185 9.46 18.70 1.50
N TYR A 186 9.99 18.24 0.39
CA TYR A 186 10.13 16.84 0.03
C TYR A 186 11.60 16.50 -0.17
N GLY A 187 12.01 15.36 0.34
CA GLY A 187 13.37 14.83 0.13
C GLY A 187 13.35 13.30 0.16
N TRP A 188 14.45 12.70 -0.31
CA TRP A 188 14.65 11.26 -0.17
C TRP A 188 16.10 10.94 0.19
N VAL A 189 16.31 9.79 0.82
CA VAL A 189 17.63 9.31 1.23
C VAL A 189 17.70 7.80 1.05
N ASN A 190 18.79 7.32 0.42
CA ASN A 190 19.04 5.89 0.25
C ASN A 190 19.69 5.30 1.50
N ALA A 191 18.95 5.23 2.62
CA ALA A 191 19.45 4.73 3.89
C ALA A 191 19.30 3.21 4.01
N ASN A 192 20.26 2.56 4.65
CA ASN A 192 20.15 1.19 5.12
C ASN A 192 19.34 1.14 6.44
N ASN A 193 19.18 -0.06 7.02
CA ASN A 193 18.41 -0.22 8.26
C ASN A 193 19.00 0.54 9.45
N GLU A 194 20.31 0.66 9.52
CA GLU A 194 21.01 1.41 10.58
C GLU A 194 20.75 2.90 10.44
N GLY A 195 20.85 3.45 9.22
CA GLY A 195 20.50 4.83 8.92
C GLY A 195 19.02 5.13 9.21
N VAL A 196 18.11 4.20 8.92
CA VAL A 196 16.69 4.33 9.30
C VAL A 196 16.54 4.42 10.82
N SER A 197 17.21 3.56 11.58
CA SER A 197 17.17 3.59 13.04
C SER A 197 17.73 4.89 13.60
N GLN A 198 18.82 5.41 13.03
CA GLN A 198 19.36 6.72 13.36
C GLN A 198 18.34 7.84 13.13
N MET A 199 17.69 7.85 11.96
CA MET A 199 16.68 8.86 11.62
C MET A 199 15.46 8.79 12.53
N ILE A 200 14.94 7.59 12.85
CA ILE A 200 13.80 7.44 13.77
C ILE A 200 14.12 8.05 15.12
N ASN A 201 15.34 7.93 15.61
CA ASN A 201 15.75 8.49 16.92
C ASN A 201 16.13 9.96 16.86
N ASP A 202 16.31 10.56 15.68
CA ASP A 202 16.71 11.96 15.54
C ASP A 202 15.59 12.91 15.99
N PRO A 203 15.87 13.91 16.85
CA PRO A 203 14.83 14.82 17.37
C PRO A 203 14.17 15.69 16.29
N ARG A 204 14.76 15.84 15.13
CA ARG A 204 14.16 16.58 14.00
C ARG A 204 13.02 15.81 13.32
N ILE A 205 12.99 14.48 13.44
CA ILE A 205 11.87 13.65 12.97
C ILE A 205 10.74 13.72 13.99
N ALA A 206 9.58 14.21 13.59
CA ALA A 206 8.42 14.37 14.45
C ALA A 206 7.52 13.12 14.49
N ALA A 207 7.43 12.39 13.38
CA ALA A 207 6.62 11.17 13.28
C ALA A 207 7.13 10.27 12.15
N VAL A 208 6.62 9.04 12.10
CA VAL A 208 7.00 8.02 11.13
C VAL A 208 5.75 7.50 10.43
N THR A 209 5.81 7.32 9.11
CA THR A 209 4.85 6.51 8.35
C THR A 209 5.59 5.39 7.65
N ALA A 210 5.08 4.17 7.74
CA ALA A 210 5.72 3.03 7.11
C ALA A 210 4.69 2.09 6.50
N THR A 211 4.95 1.69 5.26
CA THR A 211 4.24 0.62 4.58
C THR A 211 5.22 -0.52 4.28
N GLY A 212 4.87 -1.75 4.63
CA GLY A 212 5.78 -2.88 4.42
C GLY A 212 5.30 -4.19 5.05
N SER A 213 6.26 -5.11 5.29
CA SER A 213 5.96 -6.38 5.95
C SER A 213 5.69 -6.19 7.44
N VAL A 214 4.93 -7.12 8.05
CA VAL A 214 4.68 -7.15 9.51
C VAL A 214 5.98 -7.06 10.30
N ARG A 215 7.01 -7.81 9.89
CA ARG A 215 8.32 -7.78 10.56
C ARG A 215 8.97 -6.39 10.54
N ALA A 216 8.95 -5.71 9.39
CA ALA A 216 9.49 -4.36 9.26
C ALA A 216 8.66 -3.36 10.08
N GLY A 217 7.33 -3.45 9.99
CA GLY A 217 6.43 -2.59 10.76
C GLY A 217 6.60 -2.74 12.27
N ALA A 218 6.73 -3.96 12.78
CA ALA A 218 6.97 -4.21 14.20
C ALA A 218 8.29 -3.59 14.67
N ALA A 219 9.37 -3.72 13.89
CA ALA A 219 10.67 -3.13 14.21
C ALA A 219 10.65 -1.60 14.18
N ILE A 220 9.97 -1.00 13.20
CA ILE A 220 9.81 0.45 13.08
C ILE A 220 8.92 1.00 14.21
N GLY A 221 7.77 0.35 14.45
CA GLY A 221 6.84 0.75 15.51
C GLY A 221 7.46 0.71 16.90
N ALA A 222 8.26 -0.33 17.19
CA ALA A 222 9.00 -0.43 18.46
C ALA A 222 9.98 0.74 18.64
N GLN A 223 10.72 1.13 17.61
CA GLN A 223 11.67 2.24 17.65
C GLN A 223 10.95 3.59 17.76
N ALA A 224 9.87 3.79 16.97
CA ALA A 224 9.07 5.01 17.04
C ALA A 224 8.44 5.19 18.42
N GLY A 225 7.89 4.11 19.00
CA GLY A 225 7.33 4.11 20.36
C GLY A 225 8.37 4.41 21.42
N ALA A 226 9.56 3.81 21.34
CA ALA A 226 10.67 4.11 22.26
C ALA A 226 11.12 5.58 22.17
N ALA A 227 11.03 6.19 20.97
CA ALA A 227 11.33 7.60 20.76
C ALA A 227 10.12 8.54 21.02
N LEU A 228 8.98 8.03 21.49
CA LEU A 228 7.71 8.75 21.71
C LEU A 228 7.21 9.50 20.47
N LYS A 229 7.39 8.90 19.30
CA LYS A 229 6.96 9.46 18.02
C LYS A 229 5.69 8.78 17.51
N LYS A 230 4.74 9.58 17.04
CA LYS A 230 3.55 9.05 16.35
C LYS A 230 3.99 8.21 15.17
N CYS A 231 3.29 7.08 14.96
CA CYS A 231 3.60 6.16 13.88
C CYS A 231 2.30 5.71 13.19
N VAL A 232 2.29 5.71 11.86
CA VAL A 232 1.25 5.08 11.03
C VAL A 232 1.90 3.88 10.35
N LEU A 233 1.29 2.70 10.50
CA LEU A 233 1.78 1.45 9.94
C LEU A 233 0.72 0.83 9.02
N GLU A 234 1.05 0.69 7.75
CA GLU A 234 0.29 -0.03 6.73
C GLU A 234 1.06 -1.29 6.34
N LEU A 235 0.58 -2.44 6.81
CA LEU A 235 1.35 -3.68 6.70
C LEU A 235 0.67 -4.72 5.80
N GLY A 236 1.11 -5.97 5.89
CA GLY A 236 0.56 -7.07 5.11
C GLY A 236 -0.92 -7.33 5.40
N GLY A 237 -1.54 -8.10 4.52
CA GLY A 237 -2.92 -8.54 4.65
C GLY A 237 -3.11 -9.92 4.00
N SER A 238 -4.03 -10.69 4.54
CA SER A 238 -4.53 -11.92 3.94
C SER A 238 -6.04 -11.82 3.80
N ASP A 239 -6.46 -10.89 2.92
CA ASP A 239 -7.84 -10.44 2.85
C ASP A 239 -8.79 -11.55 2.39
N PRO A 240 -9.92 -11.77 3.09
CA PRO A 240 -10.94 -12.69 2.68
C PRO A 240 -11.80 -12.11 1.56
N PHE A 241 -12.12 -12.94 0.59
CA PHE A 241 -13.07 -12.69 -0.48
C PHE A 241 -14.20 -13.72 -0.36
N ILE A 242 -15.32 -13.29 0.23
CA ILE A 242 -16.46 -14.15 0.57
C ILE A 242 -17.43 -14.17 -0.60
N VAL A 243 -17.85 -15.37 -1.03
CA VAL A 243 -18.86 -15.55 -2.08
C VAL A 243 -19.99 -16.42 -1.51
N LEU A 244 -21.18 -15.85 -1.35
CA LEU A 244 -22.35 -16.55 -0.84
C LEU A 244 -23.18 -17.15 -1.98
N ASN A 245 -24.09 -18.08 -1.65
CA ASN A 245 -24.85 -18.86 -2.61
C ASN A 245 -25.71 -18.04 -3.59
N ASP A 246 -26.15 -16.85 -3.16
CA ASP A 246 -26.99 -15.93 -3.92
C ASP A 246 -26.19 -14.88 -4.72
N ALA A 247 -24.86 -14.97 -4.70
CA ALA A 247 -23.98 -14.02 -5.38
C ALA A 247 -24.15 -14.06 -6.91
N ASP A 248 -24.02 -12.87 -7.55
CA ASP A 248 -23.81 -12.82 -9.00
C ASP A 248 -22.43 -13.43 -9.32
N LEU A 249 -22.47 -14.66 -9.81
CA LEU A 249 -21.27 -15.46 -10.04
C LEU A 249 -20.35 -14.86 -11.10
N GLU A 250 -20.90 -14.25 -12.15
CA GLU A 250 -20.10 -13.64 -13.21
C GLU A 250 -19.34 -12.41 -12.68
N LEU A 251 -20.04 -11.55 -11.96
CA LEU A 251 -19.45 -10.37 -11.30
C LEU A 251 -18.42 -10.79 -10.24
N ALA A 252 -18.73 -11.81 -9.44
CA ALA A 252 -17.82 -12.32 -8.41
C ALA A 252 -16.52 -12.86 -9.01
N VAL A 253 -16.57 -13.65 -10.07
CA VAL A 253 -15.38 -14.19 -10.75
C VAL A 253 -14.55 -13.06 -11.38
N LYS A 254 -15.18 -12.10 -12.05
CA LYS A 254 -14.49 -10.94 -12.61
C LYS A 254 -13.76 -10.13 -11.55
N ALA A 255 -14.43 -9.84 -10.45
CA ALA A 255 -13.84 -9.11 -9.32
C ALA A 255 -12.73 -9.93 -8.62
N ALA A 256 -12.91 -11.25 -8.49
CA ALA A 256 -11.93 -12.16 -7.91
C ALA A 256 -10.62 -12.16 -8.73
N VAL A 257 -10.70 -12.27 -10.05
CA VAL A 257 -9.53 -12.21 -10.94
C VAL A 257 -8.83 -10.84 -10.82
N ALA A 258 -9.57 -9.74 -10.90
CA ALA A 258 -9.02 -8.40 -10.76
C ALA A 258 -8.38 -8.20 -9.37
N GLY A 259 -9.08 -8.57 -8.29
CA GLY A 259 -8.64 -8.41 -6.91
C GLY A 259 -7.47 -9.31 -6.53
N ARG A 260 -7.27 -10.47 -7.22
CA ARG A 260 -6.17 -11.40 -6.94
C ARG A 260 -4.93 -11.12 -7.76
N TYR A 261 -5.11 -10.88 -9.07
CA TYR A 261 -3.98 -10.94 -10.01
C TYR A 261 -3.45 -9.57 -10.45
N GLN A 262 -4.09 -8.45 -10.07
CA GLN A 262 -3.52 -7.12 -10.26
C GLN A 262 -2.09 -7.06 -9.69
N ASN A 263 -1.18 -6.39 -10.42
CA ASN A 263 0.23 -6.26 -10.03
C ASN A 263 0.91 -7.62 -9.75
N THR A 264 0.54 -8.65 -10.51
CA THR A 264 1.00 -10.03 -10.31
C THR A 264 0.72 -10.52 -8.87
N GLY A 265 -0.39 -10.08 -8.28
CA GLY A 265 -0.80 -10.44 -6.92
C GLY A 265 -0.02 -9.76 -5.79
N GLN A 266 0.90 -8.85 -6.10
CA GLN A 266 1.76 -8.17 -5.14
C GLN A 266 1.09 -6.92 -4.54
N VAL A 267 -0.08 -7.13 -3.95
CA VAL A 267 -0.93 -6.09 -3.35
C VAL A 267 -1.28 -6.49 -1.91
N CYS A 268 -1.07 -5.57 -0.96
CA CYS A 268 -1.39 -5.81 0.45
C CYS A 268 -2.89 -6.15 0.65
N ALA A 269 -3.77 -5.40 0.00
CA ALA A 269 -5.22 -5.58 0.04
C ALA A 269 -5.74 -6.51 -1.10
N ALA A 270 -4.91 -7.41 -1.64
CA ALA A 270 -5.38 -8.40 -2.61
C ALA A 270 -6.28 -9.45 -1.94
N ALA A 271 -7.28 -9.92 -2.66
CA ALA A 271 -8.04 -11.10 -2.28
C ALA A 271 -7.12 -12.33 -2.25
N LYS A 272 -6.77 -12.82 -1.07
CA LYS A 272 -5.84 -13.95 -0.92
C LYS A 272 -6.55 -15.23 -0.51
N ARG A 273 -7.59 -15.13 0.37
CA ARG A 273 -8.40 -16.22 0.85
C ARG A 273 -9.80 -16.12 0.25
N PHE A 274 -10.12 -16.98 -0.71
CA PHE A 274 -11.46 -17.07 -1.29
C PHE A 274 -12.30 -18.03 -0.45
N ILE A 275 -13.26 -17.49 0.27
CA ILE A 275 -14.16 -18.23 1.17
C ILE A 275 -15.50 -18.33 0.47
N VAL A 276 -15.81 -19.52 -0.07
CA VAL A 276 -16.94 -19.72 -0.96
C VAL A 276 -17.97 -20.65 -0.29
N GLU A 277 -19.23 -20.25 -0.27
CA GLU A 277 -20.28 -21.06 0.31
C GLU A 277 -20.52 -22.32 -0.53
N GLU A 278 -20.76 -23.46 0.14
CA GLU A 278 -20.75 -24.81 -0.43
C GLU A 278 -21.62 -24.95 -1.69
N GLY A 279 -22.82 -24.36 -1.69
CA GLY A 279 -23.75 -24.48 -2.81
C GLY A 279 -23.27 -23.88 -4.13
N ILE A 280 -22.39 -22.87 -4.10
CA ILE A 280 -21.84 -22.20 -5.30
C ILE A 280 -20.35 -22.53 -5.52
N ALA A 281 -19.70 -23.24 -4.59
CA ALA A 281 -18.24 -23.40 -4.54
C ALA A 281 -17.67 -24.05 -5.81
N GLN A 282 -18.30 -25.12 -6.31
CA GLN A 282 -17.82 -25.80 -7.53
C GLN A 282 -17.93 -24.87 -8.74
N ALA A 283 -19.09 -24.21 -8.94
CA ALA A 283 -19.34 -23.32 -10.07
C ALA A 283 -18.42 -22.08 -10.04
N PHE A 284 -18.17 -21.52 -8.88
CA PHE A 284 -17.21 -20.44 -8.71
C PHE A 284 -15.79 -20.90 -9.06
N THR A 285 -15.36 -22.03 -8.49
CA THR A 285 -14.01 -22.55 -8.68
C THR A 285 -13.72 -22.82 -10.16
N ASP A 286 -14.63 -23.50 -10.87
CA ASP A 286 -14.45 -23.83 -12.27
C ASP A 286 -14.30 -22.58 -13.15
N ARG A 287 -15.18 -21.57 -12.94
CA ARG A 287 -15.12 -20.32 -13.68
C ARG A 287 -13.89 -19.48 -13.31
N PHE A 288 -13.53 -19.45 -12.04
CA PHE A 288 -12.37 -18.70 -11.58
C PHE A 288 -11.07 -19.29 -12.14
N VAL A 289 -10.91 -20.63 -12.11
CA VAL A 289 -9.76 -21.33 -12.71
C VAL A 289 -9.67 -21.06 -14.20
N ALA A 290 -10.80 -21.14 -14.93
CA ALA A 290 -10.82 -20.85 -16.36
C ALA A 290 -10.42 -19.39 -16.67
N ALA A 291 -10.91 -18.44 -15.89
CA ALA A 291 -10.58 -17.03 -16.04
C ALA A 291 -9.11 -16.72 -15.66
N ALA A 292 -8.57 -17.36 -14.61
CA ALA A 292 -7.17 -17.24 -14.23
C ALA A 292 -6.23 -17.86 -15.28
N ALA A 293 -6.60 -18.98 -15.87
CA ALA A 293 -5.83 -19.64 -16.94
C ALA A 293 -5.77 -18.82 -18.24
N ALA A 294 -6.74 -17.94 -18.47
CA ALA A 294 -6.78 -17.06 -19.64
C ALA A 294 -5.85 -15.84 -19.53
N LEU A 295 -5.28 -15.58 -18.35
CA LEU A 295 -4.38 -14.44 -18.13
C LEU A 295 -3.07 -14.61 -18.89
N LYS A 296 -2.68 -13.60 -19.65
CA LYS A 296 -1.44 -13.57 -20.41
C LYS A 296 -0.28 -13.15 -19.53
N ILE A 297 0.74 -13.99 -19.46
CA ILE A 297 1.97 -13.73 -18.67
C ILE A 297 3.11 -13.47 -19.65
N GLY A 298 3.85 -12.38 -19.45
CA GLY A 298 4.98 -12.07 -20.32
C GLY A 298 5.67 -10.75 -20.00
N ASP A 299 6.40 -10.22 -20.98
CA ASP A 299 7.11 -8.95 -20.85
C ASP A 299 6.15 -7.84 -20.36
N PRO A 300 6.43 -7.21 -19.22
CA PRO A 300 5.54 -6.22 -18.62
C PRO A 300 5.42 -4.92 -19.45
N LEU A 301 6.31 -4.70 -20.44
CA LEU A 301 6.22 -3.58 -21.37
C LEU A 301 5.23 -3.83 -22.52
N VAL A 302 4.81 -5.07 -22.73
CA VAL A 302 3.81 -5.45 -23.74
C VAL A 302 2.40 -5.25 -23.16
N GLU A 303 1.59 -4.40 -23.80
CA GLU A 303 0.28 -3.98 -23.29
C GLU A 303 -0.75 -5.12 -23.17
N GLU A 304 -0.64 -6.14 -23.99
CA GLU A 304 -1.53 -7.29 -24.01
C GLU A 304 -1.32 -8.24 -22.84
N ASN A 305 -0.19 -8.12 -22.13
CA ASN A 305 0.09 -8.96 -20.97
C ASN A 305 -0.63 -8.45 -19.73
N ASP A 306 -1.22 -9.39 -18.99
CA ASP A 306 -1.97 -9.14 -17.76
C ASP A 306 -1.08 -9.25 -16.54
N LEU A 307 -0.13 -10.18 -16.56
CA LEU A 307 0.84 -10.44 -15.50
C LEU A 307 2.27 -10.24 -16.02
N GLY A 308 3.03 -9.48 -15.26
CA GLY A 308 4.47 -9.36 -15.40
C GLY A 308 5.22 -10.33 -14.46
N PRO A 309 6.54 -10.17 -14.34
CA PRO A 309 7.33 -10.91 -13.35
C PRO A 309 7.03 -10.42 -11.93
N MET A 310 7.32 -11.23 -10.93
CA MET A 310 7.41 -10.78 -9.54
C MET A 310 8.63 -9.88 -9.37
N ALA A 311 8.50 -8.84 -8.57
CA ALA A 311 9.55 -7.82 -8.45
C ALA A 311 10.86 -8.33 -7.82
N ARG A 312 10.79 -9.36 -6.97
CA ARG A 312 11.93 -9.85 -6.21
C ARG A 312 12.05 -11.36 -6.33
N PHE A 313 13.25 -11.84 -6.64
CA PHE A 313 13.55 -13.27 -6.80
C PHE A 313 13.40 -14.05 -5.48
N ASP A 314 13.82 -13.47 -4.36
CA ASP A 314 13.68 -14.08 -3.04
C ASP A 314 12.20 -14.23 -2.62
N LEU A 315 11.35 -13.26 -2.95
CA LEU A 315 9.91 -13.35 -2.66
C LEU A 315 9.18 -14.36 -3.58
N ARG A 316 9.62 -14.52 -4.83
CA ARG A 316 9.11 -15.60 -5.68
C ARG A 316 9.47 -16.98 -5.09
N ASP A 317 10.69 -17.11 -4.60
CA ASP A 317 11.16 -18.36 -4.01
C ASP A 317 10.42 -18.68 -2.70
N GLU A 318 10.17 -17.68 -1.86
CA GLU A 318 9.33 -17.78 -0.66
C GLU A 318 7.89 -18.20 -1.01
N LEU A 319 7.27 -17.52 -1.97
CA LEU A 319 5.91 -17.85 -2.44
C LEU A 319 5.83 -19.29 -2.95
N HIS A 320 6.84 -19.73 -3.70
CA HIS A 320 6.87 -21.10 -4.21
C HIS A 320 6.96 -22.13 -3.06
N GLN A 321 7.74 -21.85 -2.03
CA GLN A 321 7.79 -22.69 -0.83
C GLN A 321 6.44 -22.75 -0.10
N GLN A 322 5.73 -21.61 0.01
CA GLN A 322 4.39 -21.55 0.60
C GLN A 322 3.37 -22.39 -0.19
N VAL A 323 3.43 -22.34 -1.53
CA VAL A 323 2.57 -23.18 -2.40
C VAL A 323 2.88 -24.66 -2.21
N GLN A 324 4.15 -25.03 -2.25
CA GLN A 324 4.57 -26.43 -2.05
C GLN A 324 4.18 -26.97 -0.67
N ALA A 325 4.36 -26.17 0.39
CA ALA A 325 3.95 -26.55 1.74
C ALA A 325 2.44 -26.78 1.79
N SER A 326 1.64 -25.88 1.23
CA SER A 326 0.17 -26.02 1.21
C SER A 326 -0.29 -27.28 0.47
N VAL A 327 0.36 -27.62 -0.65
CA VAL A 327 0.06 -28.87 -1.39
C VAL A 327 0.45 -30.10 -0.56
N ALA A 328 1.59 -30.06 0.12
CA ALA A 328 2.02 -31.15 1.02
C ALA A 328 1.09 -31.29 2.23
N GLU A 329 0.47 -30.21 2.69
CA GLU A 329 -0.54 -30.17 3.75
C GLU A 329 -1.92 -30.65 3.30
N GLY A 330 -2.13 -30.88 1.98
CA GLY A 330 -3.36 -31.46 1.41
C GLY A 330 -4.17 -30.53 0.52
N ALA A 331 -3.73 -29.30 0.27
CA ALA A 331 -4.37 -28.42 -0.70
C ALA A 331 -4.26 -28.99 -2.12
N ARG A 332 -5.33 -28.89 -2.89
CA ARG A 332 -5.37 -29.36 -4.26
C ARG A 332 -4.96 -28.26 -5.24
N LEU A 333 -3.86 -28.45 -5.95
CA LEU A 333 -3.42 -27.54 -7.00
C LEU A 333 -4.29 -27.71 -8.25
N LEU A 334 -5.01 -26.66 -8.63
CA LEU A 334 -5.89 -26.63 -9.80
C LEU A 334 -5.27 -25.96 -11.01
N LEU A 335 -4.36 -25.00 -10.79
CA LEU A 335 -3.70 -24.23 -11.83
C LEU A 335 -2.34 -23.76 -11.34
N GLY A 336 -1.34 -23.73 -12.23
CA GLY A 336 -0.03 -23.13 -12.00
C GLY A 336 0.81 -23.85 -10.95
N GLY A 337 1.23 -23.13 -9.91
CA GLY A 337 2.04 -23.67 -8.81
C GLY A 337 3.54 -23.78 -9.13
N GLU A 338 4.01 -23.11 -10.19
CA GLU A 338 5.37 -23.26 -10.68
C GLU A 338 6.04 -21.93 -11.04
N LYS A 339 7.36 -21.92 -10.92
CA LYS A 339 8.23 -20.88 -11.49
C LYS A 339 8.29 -21.11 -13.00
N ILE A 340 8.01 -20.08 -13.80
CA ILE A 340 8.11 -20.17 -15.24
C ILE A 340 9.59 -20.22 -15.64
N ALA A 341 9.97 -21.22 -16.43
CA ALA A 341 11.35 -21.40 -16.89
C ALA A 341 11.75 -20.31 -17.88
N GLY A 342 13.03 -19.93 -17.87
CA GLY A 342 13.60 -18.91 -18.75
C GLY A 342 14.17 -17.72 -18.00
N GLU A 343 14.39 -16.63 -18.73
CA GLU A 343 14.84 -15.38 -18.13
C GLU A 343 13.71 -14.71 -17.35
N GLY A 344 14.08 -13.98 -16.29
CA GLY A 344 13.16 -13.21 -15.50
C GLY A 344 12.53 -13.96 -14.34
N ASN A 345 11.78 -13.20 -13.55
CA ASN A 345 11.26 -13.64 -12.25
C ASN A 345 9.76 -14.00 -12.33
N TYR A 346 9.38 -14.77 -13.34
CA TYR A 346 7.98 -15.12 -13.59
C TYR A 346 7.48 -16.27 -12.72
N TYR A 347 6.20 -16.19 -12.37
CA TYR A 347 5.47 -17.21 -11.64
C TYR A 347 4.08 -17.41 -12.26
N ALA A 348 3.64 -18.64 -12.40
CA ALA A 348 2.36 -18.95 -13.01
C ALA A 348 1.18 -18.46 -12.17
N ALA A 349 0.11 -17.98 -12.82
CA ALA A 349 -1.17 -17.77 -12.14
C ALA A 349 -1.60 -19.08 -11.48
N THR A 350 -1.83 -19.06 -10.17
CA THR A 350 -1.99 -20.27 -9.36
C THR A 350 -3.30 -20.25 -8.60
N VAL A 351 -3.96 -21.41 -8.55
CA VAL A 351 -5.17 -21.65 -7.76
C VAL A 351 -5.01 -22.91 -6.93
N LEU A 352 -5.13 -22.77 -5.63
CA LEU A 352 -5.20 -23.84 -4.64
C LEU A 352 -6.66 -23.99 -4.16
N ALA A 353 -7.19 -25.20 -4.17
CA ALA A 353 -8.50 -25.54 -3.62
C ALA A 353 -8.37 -26.46 -2.41
N ASP A 354 -9.49 -26.70 -1.74
CA ASP A 354 -9.59 -27.54 -0.54
C ASP A 354 -8.65 -27.06 0.60
N VAL A 355 -8.41 -25.75 0.64
CA VAL A 355 -7.56 -25.13 1.65
C VAL A 355 -8.32 -25.07 2.97
N THR A 356 -7.69 -25.59 4.03
CA THR A 356 -8.24 -25.57 5.39
C THR A 356 -7.54 -24.55 6.28
N PRO A 357 -8.14 -24.15 7.41
CA PRO A 357 -7.56 -23.15 8.31
C PRO A 357 -6.17 -23.50 8.86
N ASP A 358 -5.76 -24.77 8.88
CA ASP A 358 -4.45 -25.19 9.39
C ASP A 358 -3.32 -25.07 8.37
N MET A 359 -3.65 -24.88 7.10
CA MET A 359 -2.68 -24.87 6.00
C MET A 359 -1.94 -23.53 5.87
N THR A 360 -0.73 -23.60 5.36
CA THR A 360 0.16 -22.44 5.08
C THR A 360 -0.55 -21.38 4.22
N ALA A 361 -1.26 -21.78 3.16
CA ALA A 361 -1.96 -20.84 2.28
C ALA A 361 -3.12 -20.08 2.95
N PHE A 362 -3.69 -20.59 4.04
CA PHE A 362 -4.70 -19.90 4.81
C PHE A 362 -4.08 -18.95 5.84
N ARG A 363 -2.99 -19.36 6.49
CA ARG A 363 -2.39 -18.65 7.63
C ARG A 363 -1.43 -17.54 7.22
N GLN A 364 -0.69 -17.72 6.12
CA GLN A 364 0.34 -16.78 5.71
C GLN A 364 -0.15 -15.87 4.59
N GLU A 365 0.49 -14.71 4.46
CA GLU A 365 0.26 -13.81 3.33
C GLU A 365 0.93 -14.36 2.07
N LEU A 366 0.13 -14.72 1.06
CA LEU A 366 0.61 -15.12 -0.26
C LEU A 366 0.81 -13.87 -1.14
N PHE A 367 2.04 -13.34 -1.14
CA PHE A 367 2.35 -12.06 -1.82
C PHE A 367 2.82 -12.29 -3.27
N GLY A 368 1.91 -12.77 -4.12
CA GLY A 368 2.13 -13.09 -5.52
C GLY A 368 0.86 -13.69 -6.15
N PRO A 369 0.90 -14.22 -7.38
CA PRO A 369 -0.28 -14.60 -8.15
C PRO A 369 -0.87 -15.96 -7.72
N VAL A 370 -1.17 -16.13 -6.44
CA VAL A 370 -1.70 -17.36 -5.85
C VAL A 370 -3.01 -17.10 -5.11
N ALA A 371 -4.06 -17.80 -5.49
CA ALA A 371 -5.36 -17.80 -4.83
C ALA A 371 -5.56 -19.07 -4.02
N ALA A 372 -6.12 -18.96 -2.80
CA ALA A 372 -6.45 -20.07 -1.92
C ALA A 372 -7.97 -20.13 -1.70
N ILE A 373 -8.61 -21.23 -2.10
CA ILE A 373 -10.06 -21.42 -1.99
C ILE A 373 -10.38 -22.33 -0.80
N THR A 374 -11.25 -21.84 0.08
CA THR A 374 -11.79 -22.54 1.26
C THR A 374 -13.30 -22.59 1.14
N VAL A 375 -13.90 -23.76 1.35
CA VAL A 375 -15.36 -23.92 1.31
C VAL A 375 -15.97 -23.65 2.69
N ALA A 376 -16.99 -22.81 2.72
CA ALA A 376 -17.79 -22.52 3.91
C ALA A 376 -19.14 -23.21 3.82
N LYS A 377 -19.66 -23.71 4.95
CA LYS A 377 -20.97 -24.39 5.03
C LYS A 377 -22.14 -23.41 4.80
N ASP A 378 -21.99 -22.22 5.33
CA ASP A 378 -22.99 -21.15 5.32
C ASP A 378 -22.31 -19.79 5.53
N ALA A 379 -23.08 -18.71 5.48
CA ALA A 379 -22.62 -17.34 5.69
C ALA A 379 -21.97 -17.12 7.09
N ALA A 380 -22.50 -17.77 8.13
CA ALA A 380 -21.95 -17.65 9.49
C ALA A 380 -20.56 -18.31 9.58
N HIS A 381 -20.40 -19.48 8.96
CA HIS A 381 -19.10 -20.15 8.85
C HIS A 381 -18.12 -19.34 7.97
N ALA A 382 -18.60 -18.76 6.87
CA ALA A 382 -17.77 -17.88 6.02
C ALA A 382 -17.23 -16.68 6.80
N LEU A 383 -18.06 -16.04 7.62
CA LEU A 383 -17.66 -14.94 8.49
C LEU A 383 -16.64 -15.40 9.56
N ALA A 384 -16.86 -16.57 10.17
CA ALA A 384 -15.91 -17.12 11.15
C ALA A 384 -14.54 -17.37 10.51
N LEU A 385 -14.49 -18.00 9.33
CA LEU A 385 -13.26 -18.22 8.56
C LEU A 385 -12.59 -16.90 8.16
N ALA A 386 -13.38 -15.89 7.77
CA ALA A 386 -12.85 -14.59 7.39
C ALA A 386 -12.09 -13.92 8.55
N ASN A 387 -12.65 -13.97 9.76
CA ASN A 387 -12.07 -13.39 10.97
C ASN A 387 -10.93 -14.24 11.58
N ASP A 388 -10.82 -15.53 11.21
CA ASP A 388 -9.74 -16.42 11.65
C ASP A 388 -8.42 -16.09 10.94
N SER A 389 -7.90 -14.92 11.23
CA SER A 389 -6.65 -14.40 10.68
C SER A 389 -6.00 -13.42 11.65
N GLU A 390 -4.66 -13.42 11.65
CA GLU A 390 -3.88 -12.40 12.36
C GLU A 390 -3.91 -11.04 11.64
N PHE A 391 -4.41 -10.99 10.40
CA PHE A 391 -4.52 -9.79 9.57
C PHE A 391 -5.94 -9.22 9.62
N GLY A 392 -6.07 -7.97 9.22
CA GLY A 392 -7.34 -7.27 9.15
C GLY A 392 -7.25 -6.00 8.31
N LEU A 393 -6.75 -6.10 7.05
CA LEU A 393 -6.64 -4.93 6.19
C LEU A 393 -7.96 -4.63 5.50
N SER A 394 -8.47 -5.54 4.68
CA SER A 394 -9.79 -5.42 4.07
C SER A 394 -10.49 -6.77 3.90
N ALA A 395 -11.74 -6.73 3.49
CA ALA A 395 -12.56 -7.90 3.16
C ALA A 395 -13.51 -7.58 2.00
N THR A 396 -13.89 -8.61 1.25
CA THR A 396 -14.89 -8.51 0.19
C THR A 396 -16.03 -9.47 0.47
N ILE A 397 -17.28 -9.06 0.18
CA ILE A 397 -18.48 -9.88 0.30
C ILE A 397 -19.25 -9.83 -1.02
N PHE A 398 -19.59 -10.99 -1.56
CA PHE A 398 -20.50 -11.12 -2.70
C PHE A 398 -21.78 -11.82 -2.26
N THR A 399 -22.90 -11.12 -2.34
CA THR A 399 -24.27 -11.58 -2.03
C THR A 399 -25.27 -10.65 -2.69
N ALA A 400 -26.46 -11.14 -2.99
CA ALA A 400 -27.60 -10.32 -3.42
C ALA A 400 -28.41 -9.77 -2.24
N ASP A 401 -28.16 -10.24 -1.02
CA ASP A 401 -28.84 -9.80 0.21
C ASP A 401 -28.08 -8.63 0.87
N ASP A 402 -28.54 -7.41 0.63
CA ASP A 402 -27.94 -6.19 1.21
C ASP A 402 -28.00 -6.18 2.75
N THR A 403 -29.02 -6.78 3.36
CA THR A 403 -29.15 -6.86 4.82
C THR A 403 -28.09 -7.77 5.41
N LEU A 404 -27.93 -8.96 4.85
CA LEU A 404 -26.90 -9.91 5.25
C LEU A 404 -25.50 -9.32 5.03
N ALA A 405 -25.29 -8.64 3.89
CA ALA A 405 -24.00 -7.95 3.61
C ALA A 405 -23.67 -6.91 4.69
N ALA A 406 -24.65 -6.10 5.11
CA ALA A 406 -24.45 -5.10 6.15
C ALA A 406 -24.19 -5.73 7.53
N GLU A 407 -24.91 -6.79 7.88
CA GLU A 407 -24.69 -7.53 9.13
C GLU A 407 -23.31 -8.20 9.19
N MET A 408 -22.88 -8.81 8.09
CA MET A 408 -21.54 -9.39 8.00
C MET A 408 -20.45 -8.30 8.05
N ALA A 409 -20.63 -7.21 7.33
CA ALA A 409 -19.69 -6.08 7.32
C ALA A 409 -19.47 -5.51 8.73
N ALA A 410 -20.53 -5.38 9.54
CA ALA A 410 -20.43 -4.91 10.92
C ALA A 410 -19.65 -5.86 11.86
N ARG A 411 -19.47 -7.12 11.47
CA ARG A 411 -18.82 -8.18 12.26
C ARG A 411 -17.46 -8.59 11.72
N LEU A 412 -17.05 -8.09 10.53
CA LEU A 412 -15.73 -8.34 9.97
C LEU A 412 -14.68 -7.49 10.70
N GLU A 413 -13.61 -8.13 11.12
CA GLU A 413 -12.51 -7.53 11.89
C GLU A 413 -11.41 -6.99 10.96
N CYS A 414 -11.77 -6.00 10.13
CA CYS A 414 -10.85 -5.39 9.17
C CYS A 414 -11.09 -3.88 9.01
N GLY A 415 -10.17 -3.21 8.31
CA GLY A 415 -10.24 -1.75 8.11
C GLY A 415 -11.19 -1.31 7.02
N GLY A 416 -11.51 -2.15 6.04
CA GLY A 416 -12.45 -1.84 4.96
C GLY A 416 -13.21 -3.06 4.46
N VAL A 417 -14.51 -2.88 4.15
CA VAL A 417 -15.35 -3.94 3.57
C VAL A 417 -15.90 -3.48 2.23
N PHE A 418 -15.77 -4.33 1.23
CA PHE A 418 -16.20 -4.07 -0.14
C PHE A 418 -17.31 -5.05 -0.52
N ILE A 419 -18.50 -4.54 -0.80
CA ILE A 419 -19.67 -5.35 -1.16
C ILE A 419 -19.81 -5.35 -2.68
N ASN A 420 -19.90 -6.54 -3.27
CA ASN A 420 -20.07 -6.77 -4.72
C ASN A 420 -19.02 -6.05 -5.59
N GLY A 421 -17.77 -5.97 -5.08
CA GLY A 421 -16.64 -5.37 -5.75
C GLY A 421 -15.33 -6.05 -5.35
N TYR A 422 -14.22 -5.31 -5.35
CA TYR A 422 -12.96 -5.76 -4.76
C TYR A 422 -12.25 -4.59 -4.07
N SER A 423 -11.34 -4.91 -3.16
CA SER A 423 -10.64 -3.92 -2.36
C SER A 423 -9.84 -2.94 -3.22
N ALA A 424 -10.07 -1.65 -3.01
CA ALA A 424 -9.35 -0.57 -3.67
C ALA A 424 -9.18 0.63 -2.71
N SER A 425 -8.04 1.29 -2.79
CA SER A 425 -7.82 2.56 -2.09
C SER A 425 -8.33 3.73 -2.92
N ASP A 426 -9.02 4.69 -2.29
CA ASP A 426 -9.54 5.90 -2.92
C ASP A 426 -9.32 7.11 -2.00
N ALA A 427 -9.02 8.27 -2.58
CA ALA A 427 -8.75 9.50 -1.83
C ALA A 427 -9.90 9.92 -0.88
N ARG A 428 -11.13 9.54 -1.21
CA ARG A 428 -12.36 9.93 -0.51
C ARG A 428 -12.64 9.13 0.76
N VAL A 429 -12.03 7.96 0.92
CA VAL A 429 -12.29 7.03 2.03
C VAL A 429 -11.01 6.71 2.79
N ALA A 430 -11.14 6.47 4.10
CA ALA A 430 -10.01 6.06 4.91
C ALA A 430 -9.47 4.69 4.45
N PHE A 431 -8.15 4.54 4.42
CA PHE A 431 -7.47 3.28 4.16
C PHE A 431 -6.58 2.92 5.33
N GLY A 432 -6.58 1.65 5.71
CA GLY A 432 -5.74 1.11 6.79
C GLY A 432 -6.38 -0.08 7.47
N GLY A 433 -5.57 -0.85 8.18
CA GLY A 433 -5.94 -2.10 8.79
C GLY A 433 -6.09 -2.06 10.31
N VAL A 434 -6.39 -3.24 10.85
CA VAL A 434 -6.36 -3.59 12.27
C VAL A 434 -5.53 -4.86 12.45
N LYS A 435 -5.38 -5.34 13.68
CA LYS A 435 -4.55 -6.53 14.00
C LYS A 435 -3.12 -6.34 13.46
N LYS A 436 -2.50 -7.39 12.88
CA LYS A 436 -1.14 -7.32 12.30
C LYS A 436 -1.06 -6.56 10.96
N SER A 437 -2.19 -6.12 10.41
CA SER A 437 -2.18 -5.22 9.24
C SER A 437 -1.81 -3.77 9.59
N GLY A 438 -1.65 -3.45 10.86
CA GLY A 438 -1.13 -2.18 11.32
C GLY A 438 -2.13 -1.30 12.05
N PHE A 439 -1.83 -0.01 12.14
CA PHE A 439 -2.65 0.98 12.83
C PHE A 439 -2.42 2.37 12.23
N GLY A 440 -3.33 3.31 12.56
CA GLY A 440 -3.46 4.59 11.89
C GLY A 440 -4.30 4.47 10.62
N ARG A 441 -4.46 5.56 9.92
CA ARG A 441 -5.19 5.59 8.64
C ARG A 441 -4.48 6.49 7.64
N GLU A 442 -4.61 6.15 6.38
CA GLU A 442 -4.22 7.01 5.26
C GLU A 442 -5.48 7.39 4.46
N LEU A 443 -5.35 8.37 3.59
CA LEU A 443 -6.41 8.93 2.75
C LEU A 443 -7.56 9.60 3.53
N SER A 444 -8.48 10.26 2.83
CA SER A 444 -9.56 11.09 3.37
C SER A 444 -9.09 12.13 4.40
N HIS A 445 -9.98 12.66 5.20
CA HIS A 445 -9.64 13.55 6.31
C HIS A 445 -8.86 12.83 7.42
N PHE A 446 -9.04 11.51 7.58
CA PHE A 446 -8.30 10.72 8.57
C PHE A 446 -6.80 10.75 8.29
N GLY A 447 -6.38 10.44 7.04
CA GLY A 447 -4.97 10.47 6.65
C GLY A 447 -4.35 11.88 6.72
N LEU A 448 -5.17 12.92 6.45
CA LEU A 448 -4.72 14.30 6.58
C LEU A 448 -4.45 14.68 8.05
N HIS A 449 -5.33 14.27 8.97
CA HIS A 449 -5.22 14.58 10.39
C HIS A 449 -4.20 13.71 11.14
N GLU A 450 -3.82 12.56 10.58
CA GLU A 450 -2.86 11.65 11.21
C GLU A 450 -1.53 12.33 11.57
N PHE A 451 -1.06 13.25 10.75
CA PHE A 451 0.19 13.98 10.97
C PHE A 451 -0.04 15.46 11.34
N CYS A 452 -1.21 15.74 11.96
CA CYS A 452 -1.48 17.02 12.60
C CYS A 452 -1.38 16.91 14.12
N ASN A 453 -0.88 17.99 14.74
CA ASN A 453 -1.12 18.27 16.16
C ASN A 453 -2.54 18.84 16.27
N VAL A 454 -3.42 18.11 16.94
CA VAL A 454 -4.78 18.56 17.28
C VAL A 454 -4.65 19.48 18.49
N GLN A 455 -4.58 20.81 18.22
CA GLN A 455 -4.30 21.82 19.24
C GLN A 455 -5.59 22.48 19.72
N THR A 456 -5.83 22.44 21.04
CA THR A 456 -6.92 23.21 21.63
C THR A 456 -6.44 24.63 21.90
N VAL A 457 -7.20 25.61 21.38
CA VAL A 457 -7.04 27.04 21.71
C VAL A 457 -8.28 27.48 22.46
N TRP A 458 -8.11 27.73 23.74
CA TRP A 458 -9.22 28.10 24.65
C TRP A 458 -9.07 29.54 25.11
N LYS A 459 -10.06 30.36 24.79
CA LYS A 459 -10.10 31.78 25.19
C LYS A 459 -11.09 31.96 26.34
N ASN A 460 -10.55 32.20 27.54
CA ASN A 460 -11.38 32.61 28.66
C ASN A 460 -11.85 34.05 28.47
N ARG A 461 -13.11 34.34 28.78
CA ARG A 461 -13.57 35.73 28.90
C ARG A 461 -13.04 36.27 30.21
N VAL A 462 -12.32 37.39 30.16
CA VAL A 462 -11.91 38.19 31.33
C VAL A 462 -13.06 39.06 31.74
#